data_99cf82343cedcdc604d90009bf5520dc
#
_entry.id   99cf82343cedcdc604d90009bf5520dc
#
_cell.length_a   1.000
_cell.length_b   1.000
_cell.length_c   1.000
_cell.angle_alpha   90.00
_cell.angle_beta   90.00
_cell.angle_gamma   90.00
#
_symmetry.space_group_name_H-M   'P 1'
#
loop_
_entity.id
_entity.type
_entity.pdbx_description
1 polymer ?
#
loop_
_entity_poly.entity_id
_entity_poly.type
_entity_poly.pdbx_seq_one_letter_code
_entity_poly.pdbx_strand_id
1 'polypeptide(L)'
;DPRGKEQHVSVPVSTVDESTFEEGKMFDGSSIAGWKGIHESDMVLMPDAETAVMDPFLDEPTLILRCDVLEPTTGEGYERDPRSVAKRAEAYLNSTGIADTAYFGPEPEFFIFDDARWGAEMRGAFYEIDSEEASWNTEKVFEEGNIGHRPTIKGGYFPVPPVDSLQDIRSAMCLTLEAMGVIPEVHHHEVATAGQCEIGTRFDTLVRRADQNQILKYVIMNVAHGFGKTATFMPKPLVGDNGNGMHVHQSLAKGGDNIFAGDQYGGLSEAALHYIGGIIKHARALNAFTNASTNSYKRLVPGFEAPTLLAYSARNRSASIRIPHVMSPKARRLEVRFPDSCGNPYYTFTSMMMAGLDGIQNRINPGAPMDKDLYDLPPEEEKAIPTVCYALDQALGALDADREFLTVGGVFSDDLIDAYIDLKMDEVTRLRMTTHPVEFDMYYSM
;
A
#
# COMPACT_ATOMS: atom_id res chain seq x y z
N ASP A 1 1.09 -13.70 -0.88
CA ASP A 1 1.69 -13.92 -2.18
C ASP A 1 2.40 -12.65 -2.68
N PRO A 2 3.16 -12.68 -3.78
CA PRO A 2 3.86 -11.49 -4.30
C PRO A 2 2.97 -10.28 -4.59
N ARG A 3 1.68 -10.49 -4.86
CA ARG A 3 0.71 -9.41 -5.10
C ARG A 3 0.22 -8.73 -3.82
N GLY A 4 0.60 -9.24 -2.63
CA GLY A 4 0.11 -8.76 -1.34
C GLY A 4 -1.21 -9.39 -0.89
N LYS A 5 -1.70 -10.42 -1.59
CA LYS A 5 -2.87 -11.17 -1.18
C LYS A 5 -2.49 -12.16 -0.08
N GLU A 6 -3.19 -12.11 1.05
CA GLU A 6 -3.02 -13.08 2.12
C GLU A 6 -3.66 -14.42 1.75
N GLN A 7 -3.04 -15.49 2.23
CA GLN A 7 -3.52 -16.87 2.11
C GLN A 7 -3.34 -17.56 3.45
N HIS A 8 -4.19 -18.52 3.74
CA HIS A 8 -4.13 -19.24 5.01
C HIS A 8 -4.27 -20.75 4.86
N VAL A 9 -3.82 -21.48 5.86
CA VAL A 9 -4.16 -22.86 6.15
C VAL A 9 -4.56 -22.95 7.62
N SER A 10 -5.58 -23.74 7.94
CA SER A 10 -6.00 -23.96 9.33
C SER A 10 -5.67 -25.38 9.76
N VAL A 11 -5.22 -25.51 10.99
CA VAL A 11 -4.93 -26.81 11.62
C VAL A 11 -5.67 -26.90 12.96
N PRO A 12 -6.20 -28.08 13.36
CA PRO A 12 -6.79 -28.26 14.67
C PRO A 12 -5.72 -28.07 15.77
N VAL A 13 -6.09 -27.40 16.86
CA VAL A 13 -5.15 -27.17 17.98
C VAL A 13 -4.56 -28.46 18.55
N SER A 14 -5.30 -29.57 18.46
CA SER A 14 -4.82 -30.90 18.90
C SER A 14 -3.65 -31.45 18.08
N THR A 15 -3.32 -30.84 16.93
CA THR A 15 -2.20 -31.24 16.08
C THR A 15 -1.02 -30.27 16.19
N VAL A 16 -1.13 -29.25 17.07
CA VAL A 16 -0.08 -28.25 17.28
C VAL A 16 0.73 -28.64 18.51
N ASP A 17 2.05 -28.77 18.33
CA ASP A 17 3.02 -29.04 19.38
C ASP A 17 4.33 -28.28 19.12
N GLU A 18 5.37 -28.59 19.86
CA GLU A 18 6.70 -27.94 19.70
C GLU A 18 7.26 -28.13 18.28
N SER A 19 7.02 -29.28 17.65
CA SER A 19 7.50 -29.56 16.28
C SER A 19 6.91 -28.62 15.24
N THR A 20 5.70 -28.07 15.50
CA THR A 20 5.07 -27.08 14.64
C THR A 20 5.93 -25.81 14.49
N PHE A 21 6.67 -25.44 15.52
CA PHE A 21 7.55 -24.26 15.56
C PHE A 21 9.02 -24.58 15.28
N GLU A 22 9.40 -25.85 15.24
CA GLU A 22 10.74 -26.30 14.89
C GLU A 22 10.85 -26.75 13.43
N GLU A 23 9.86 -27.49 12.94
CA GLU A 23 9.85 -28.10 11.60
C GLU A 23 8.92 -27.36 10.63
N GLY A 24 7.96 -26.61 11.14
CA GLY A 24 6.95 -25.89 10.36
C GLY A 24 5.89 -26.82 9.74
N LYS A 25 5.15 -26.27 8.79
CA LYS A 25 4.09 -26.98 8.05
C LYS A 25 4.38 -26.98 6.55
N MET A 26 4.50 -28.20 5.98
CA MET A 26 4.65 -28.36 4.53
C MET A 26 3.38 -27.93 3.77
N PHE A 27 3.58 -27.28 2.64
CA PHE A 27 2.50 -26.90 1.73
C PHE A 27 2.99 -26.86 0.28
N ASP A 28 2.04 -26.77 -0.66
CA ASP A 28 2.30 -26.68 -2.09
C ASP A 28 2.52 -25.22 -2.54
N GLY A 29 3.78 -24.83 -2.70
CA GLY A 29 4.18 -23.51 -3.17
C GLY A 29 3.85 -23.25 -4.65
N SER A 30 3.61 -24.32 -5.47
CA SER A 30 3.25 -24.17 -6.87
C SER A 30 1.81 -23.62 -7.05
N SER A 31 0.99 -23.71 -6.02
CA SER A 31 -0.35 -23.13 -5.98
C SER A 31 -0.33 -21.61 -5.68
N ILE A 32 0.83 -21.05 -5.37
CA ILE A 32 1.02 -19.62 -5.15
C ILE A 32 1.52 -18.97 -6.44
N ALA A 33 0.76 -18.01 -6.95
CA ALA A 33 1.12 -17.31 -8.19
C ALA A 33 2.47 -16.57 -8.07
N GLY A 34 3.33 -16.76 -9.08
CA GLY A 34 4.66 -16.16 -9.13
C GLY A 34 5.74 -16.85 -8.29
N TRP A 35 5.42 -18.00 -7.68
CA TRP A 35 6.36 -18.80 -6.89
C TRP A 35 6.93 -19.99 -7.68
N LYS A 36 7.02 -21.15 -7.05
CA LYS A 36 7.62 -22.37 -7.60
C LYS A 36 6.82 -22.98 -8.73
N GLY A 37 7.51 -23.74 -9.57
CA GLY A 37 6.85 -24.67 -10.51
C GLY A 37 6.45 -25.97 -9.83
N ILE A 38 5.54 -26.72 -10.47
CA ILE A 38 4.98 -27.97 -9.93
C ILE A 38 6.07 -29.05 -9.63
N HIS A 39 7.22 -28.96 -10.28
CA HIS A 39 8.33 -29.89 -10.10
C HIS A 39 9.21 -29.59 -8.85
N GLU A 40 8.98 -28.44 -8.20
CA GLU A 40 9.65 -28.00 -6.98
C GLU A 40 8.63 -27.39 -6.00
N SER A 41 7.49 -28.03 -5.81
CA SER A 41 6.33 -27.45 -5.15
C SER A 41 6.42 -27.40 -3.64
N ASP A 42 7.21 -28.27 -3.03
CA ASP A 42 7.26 -28.40 -1.57
C ASP A 42 7.94 -27.20 -0.90
N MET A 43 7.24 -26.58 0.02
CA MET A 43 7.68 -25.41 0.81
C MET A 43 7.27 -25.58 2.27
N VAL A 44 7.88 -24.83 3.16
CA VAL A 44 7.58 -24.85 4.60
C VAL A 44 7.01 -23.51 5.05
N LEU A 45 5.87 -23.55 5.73
CA LEU A 45 5.37 -22.43 6.55
C LEU A 45 5.97 -22.57 7.95
N MET A 46 6.80 -21.59 8.34
CA MET A 46 7.38 -21.52 9.67
C MET A 46 6.65 -20.46 10.49
N PRO A 47 5.83 -20.85 11.48
CA PRO A 47 5.06 -19.91 12.27
C PRO A 47 5.95 -19.01 13.12
N ASP A 48 5.64 -17.72 13.13
CA ASP A 48 6.27 -16.72 14.00
C ASP A 48 5.40 -16.52 15.24
N ALA A 49 5.80 -17.08 16.36
CA ALA A 49 5.02 -17.04 17.61
C ALA A 49 4.79 -15.61 18.15
N GLU A 50 5.68 -14.66 17.82
CA GLU A 50 5.52 -13.25 18.24
C GLU A 50 4.37 -12.54 17.54
N THR A 51 3.85 -13.12 16.46
CA THR A 51 2.72 -12.57 15.69
C THR A 51 1.36 -13.11 16.14
N ALA A 52 1.33 -13.93 17.18
CA ALA A 52 0.12 -14.59 17.64
C ALA A 52 -0.99 -13.60 18.03
N VAL A 53 -2.16 -13.74 17.43
CA VAL A 53 -3.34 -12.90 17.72
C VAL A 53 -4.61 -13.72 17.56
N MET A 54 -5.59 -13.48 18.45
CA MET A 54 -6.90 -14.12 18.34
C MET A 54 -7.71 -13.49 17.21
N ASP A 55 -8.34 -14.33 16.39
CA ASP A 55 -9.28 -13.89 15.35
C ASP A 55 -10.63 -13.52 16.00
N PRO A 56 -11.10 -12.27 15.86
CA PRO A 56 -12.38 -11.86 16.47
C PRO A 56 -13.60 -12.17 15.60
N PHE A 57 -13.43 -12.70 14.37
CA PHE A 57 -14.50 -12.83 13.40
C PHE A 57 -15.05 -14.24 13.24
N LEU A 58 -14.28 -15.25 13.67
CA LEU A 58 -14.68 -16.65 13.54
C LEU A 58 -15.46 -17.12 14.75
N ASP A 59 -16.48 -17.98 14.53
CA ASP A 59 -17.31 -18.55 15.59
C ASP A 59 -16.50 -19.41 16.56
N GLU A 60 -15.56 -20.22 16.01
CA GLU A 60 -14.67 -21.04 16.83
C GLU A 60 -13.40 -20.26 17.21
N PRO A 61 -12.92 -20.35 18.45
CA PRO A 61 -11.70 -19.69 18.89
C PRO A 61 -10.51 -20.04 18.00
N THR A 62 -10.01 -19.07 17.25
CA THR A 62 -8.95 -19.25 16.27
C THR A 62 -7.76 -18.34 16.58
N LEU A 63 -6.57 -18.93 16.65
CA LEU A 63 -5.32 -18.19 16.78
C LEU A 63 -4.69 -18.00 15.39
N ILE A 64 -4.44 -16.77 15.03
CA ILE A 64 -3.71 -16.42 13.81
C ILE A 64 -2.21 -16.33 14.13
N LEU A 65 -1.39 -16.98 13.31
CA LEU A 65 0.07 -16.87 13.30
C LEU A 65 0.52 -16.49 11.90
N ARG A 66 1.37 -15.50 11.77
CA ARG A 66 2.06 -15.24 10.51
C ARG A 66 3.22 -16.20 10.35
N CYS A 67 3.44 -16.63 9.12
CA CYS A 67 4.51 -17.58 8.83
C CYS A 67 5.54 -16.94 7.90
N ASP A 68 6.80 -17.26 8.14
CA ASP A 68 7.82 -17.16 7.11
C ASP A 68 7.72 -18.37 6.18
N VAL A 69 8.16 -18.21 4.95
CA VAL A 69 8.24 -19.33 4.00
C VAL A 69 9.68 -19.75 3.83
N LEU A 70 9.95 -21.01 4.05
CA LEU A 70 11.31 -21.57 4.00
C LEU A 70 11.46 -22.58 2.86
N GLU A 71 12.68 -22.63 2.30
CA GLU A 71 13.14 -23.70 1.44
C GLU A 71 13.37 -24.98 2.25
N PRO A 72 12.69 -26.08 1.94
CA PRO A 72 12.76 -27.29 2.77
C PRO A 72 14.16 -27.94 2.79
N THR A 73 14.97 -27.72 1.75
CA THR A 73 16.30 -28.32 1.63
C THR A 73 17.37 -27.57 2.39
N THR A 74 17.26 -26.28 2.59
CA THR A 74 18.24 -25.42 3.24
C THR A 74 17.77 -24.90 4.60
N GLY A 75 16.46 -24.82 4.82
CA GLY A 75 15.85 -24.16 5.99
C GLY A 75 15.96 -22.63 5.96
N GLU A 76 16.44 -22.05 4.86
CA GLU A 76 16.56 -20.61 4.69
C GLU A 76 15.25 -20.00 4.19
N GLY A 77 15.06 -18.70 4.45
CA GLY A 77 13.90 -17.96 3.94
C GLY A 77 13.81 -18.01 2.43
N TYR A 78 12.61 -18.38 1.92
CA TYR A 78 12.37 -18.44 0.48
C TYR A 78 12.62 -17.10 -0.18
N GLU A 79 13.36 -17.10 -1.28
CA GLU A 79 13.86 -15.91 -1.95
C GLU A 79 12.73 -14.97 -2.39
N ARG A 80 11.61 -15.52 -2.87
CA ARG A 80 10.45 -14.75 -3.34
C ARG A 80 9.38 -14.49 -2.26
N ASP A 81 9.61 -14.95 -1.01
CA ASP A 81 8.69 -14.66 0.08
C ASP A 81 8.78 -13.17 0.49
N PRO A 82 7.67 -12.41 0.42
CA PRO A 82 7.69 -10.98 0.73
C PRO A 82 8.17 -10.65 2.14
N ARG A 83 7.77 -11.45 3.13
CA ARG A 83 8.18 -11.23 4.52
C ARG A 83 9.67 -11.50 4.73
N SER A 84 10.21 -12.51 4.07
CA SER A 84 11.65 -12.80 4.06
C SER A 84 12.45 -11.67 3.38
N VAL A 85 11.94 -11.06 2.31
CA VAL A 85 12.54 -9.87 1.67
C VAL A 85 12.65 -8.72 2.68
N ALA A 86 11.57 -8.42 3.41
CA ALA A 86 11.57 -7.36 4.41
C ALA A 86 12.54 -7.63 5.56
N LYS A 87 12.66 -8.88 6.02
CA LYS A 87 13.64 -9.29 7.03
C LYS A 87 15.09 -9.14 6.53
N ARG A 88 15.35 -9.50 5.27
CA ARG A 88 16.68 -9.28 4.66
C ARG A 88 16.99 -7.78 4.57
N ALA A 89 16.00 -6.94 4.30
CA ALA A 89 16.18 -5.50 4.23
C ALA A 89 16.53 -4.88 5.60
N GLU A 90 15.88 -5.30 6.69
CA GLU A 90 16.26 -4.87 8.04
C GLU A 90 17.69 -5.32 8.40
N ALA A 91 18.05 -6.54 8.05
CA ALA A 91 19.42 -7.04 8.24
C ALA A 91 20.44 -6.24 7.40
N TYR A 92 20.10 -5.90 6.15
CA TYR A 92 20.94 -5.06 5.29
C TYR A 92 21.12 -3.66 5.87
N LEU A 93 20.04 -3.01 6.30
CA LEU A 93 20.09 -1.69 6.94
C LEU A 93 21.12 -1.70 8.10
N ASN A 94 21.02 -2.68 8.99
CA ASN A 94 21.96 -2.85 10.10
C ASN A 94 23.41 -3.01 9.62
N SER A 95 23.63 -3.78 8.56
CA SER A 95 24.98 -4.05 8.01
C SER A 95 25.63 -2.80 7.41
N THR A 96 24.85 -1.83 6.93
CA THR A 96 25.36 -0.58 6.35
C THR A 96 26.00 0.34 7.39
N GLY A 97 25.62 0.18 8.66
CA GLY A 97 26.03 1.09 9.74
C GLY A 97 25.41 2.50 9.64
N ILE A 98 24.53 2.77 8.67
CA ILE A 98 23.82 4.05 8.50
C ILE A 98 22.79 4.21 9.62
N ALA A 99 21.97 3.21 9.81
CA ALA A 99 20.93 3.14 10.82
C ALA A 99 20.75 1.68 11.28
N ASP A 100 20.02 1.49 12.37
CA ASP A 100 19.65 0.14 12.88
C ASP A 100 18.14 -0.10 12.84
N THR A 101 17.35 0.94 12.65
CA THR A 101 15.89 0.85 12.63
C THR A 101 15.30 1.74 11.54
N ALA A 102 14.38 1.18 10.76
CA ALA A 102 13.55 1.92 9.82
C ALA A 102 12.09 1.89 10.30
N TYR A 103 11.49 3.06 10.43
CA TYR A 103 10.09 3.23 10.82
C TYR A 103 9.22 3.58 9.62
N PHE A 104 8.05 2.94 9.57
CA PHE A 104 7.03 3.16 8.54
C PHE A 104 5.68 3.45 9.19
N GLY A 105 4.97 4.44 8.66
CA GLY A 105 3.62 4.81 9.05
C GLY A 105 2.77 4.99 7.79
N PRO A 106 2.18 3.93 7.24
CA PRO A 106 1.25 4.05 6.12
C PRO A 106 -0.10 4.59 6.58
N GLU A 107 -0.72 5.38 5.71
CA GLU A 107 -2.07 5.93 5.83
C GLU A 107 -2.94 5.37 4.68
N PRO A 108 -3.41 4.11 4.77
CA PRO A 108 -4.21 3.50 3.71
C PRO A 108 -5.64 4.03 3.72
N GLU A 109 -6.04 4.60 2.60
CA GLU A 109 -7.43 4.99 2.32
C GLU A 109 -8.19 3.80 1.74
N PHE A 110 -9.51 3.76 1.96
CA PHE A 110 -10.40 2.71 1.46
C PHE A 110 -11.82 3.22 1.28
N PHE A 111 -12.60 2.52 0.46
CA PHE A 111 -14.04 2.78 0.32
C PHE A 111 -14.85 1.70 1.05
N ILE A 112 -16.00 2.11 1.61
CA ILE A 112 -17.05 1.23 2.10
C ILE A 112 -18.28 1.44 1.22
N PHE A 113 -18.73 0.36 0.55
CA PHE A 113 -19.91 0.36 -0.31
C PHE A 113 -21.02 -0.52 0.25
N ASP A 114 -22.25 -0.23 -0.13
CA ASP A 114 -23.40 -1.08 0.18
C ASP A 114 -23.48 -2.30 -0.75
N ASP A 115 -23.07 -2.12 -2.01
CA ASP A 115 -23.05 -3.19 -3.00
C ASP A 115 -21.97 -2.93 -4.06
N ALA A 116 -21.40 -4.00 -4.61
CA ALA A 116 -20.45 -3.94 -5.70
C ALA A 116 -20.62 -5.16 -6.60
N ARG A 117 -20.94 -4.94 -7.89
CA ARG A 117 -21.14 -5.97 -8.90
C ARG A 117 -20.32 -5.65 -10.13
N TRP A 118 -19.84 -6.67 -10.79
CA TRP A 118 -19.09 -6.50 -12.05
C TRP A 118 -19.13 -7.76 -12.89
N GLY A 119 -18.89 -7.61 -14.18
CA GLY A 119 -18.73 -8.69 -15.12
C GLY A 119 -17.94 -8.23 -16.34
N ALA A 120 -17.18 -9.16 -16.93
CA ALA A 120 -16.48 -8.95 -18.19
C ALA A 120 -16.57 -10.24 -19.01
N GLU A 121 -17.51 -10.29 -19.95
CA GLU A 121 -17.82 -11.42 -20.81
C GLU A 121 -17.67 -11.02 -22.28
N MET A 122 -17.68 -12.00 -23.21
CA MET A 122 -17.59 -11.75 -24.65
C MET A 122 -18.65 -10.77 -25.16
N ARG A 123 -19.86 -10.82 -24.61
CA ARG A 123 -21.01 -10.03 -25.05
C ARG A 123 -21.13 -8.66 -24.32
N GLY A 124 -20.39 -8.44 -23.25
CA GLY A 124 -20.52 -7.20 -22.47
C GLY A 124 -19.64 -7.16 -21.25
N ALA A 125 -19.38 -5.95 -20.78
CA ALA A 125 -18.70 -5.67 -19.52
C ALA A 125 -19.47 -4.59 -18.77
N PHE A 126 -19.49 -4.71 -17.45
CA PHE A 126 -20.11 -3.70 -16.57
C PHE A 126 -19.44 -3.72 -15.21
N TYR A 127 -19.56 -2.62 -14.49
CA TYR A 127 -19.46 -2.57 -13.03
C TYR A 127 -20.57 -1.67 -12.50
N GLU A 128 -21.07 -2.01 -11.33
CA GLU A 128 -22.11 -1.25 -10.63
C GLU A 128 -21.77 -1.23 -9.16
N ILE A 129 -21.72 -0.02 -8.59
CA ILE A 129 -21.40 0.22 -7.18
C ILE A 129 -22.57 1.00 -6.60
N ASP A 130 -23.01 0.63 -5.41
CA ASP A 130 -24.04 1.36 -4.67
C ASP A 130 -23.48 1.81 -3.31
N SER A 131 -23.90 3.00 -2.91
CA SER A 131 -23.60 3.59 -1.61
C SER A 131 -24.72 4.56 -1.23
N GLU A 132 -25.18 4.42 0.01
CA GLU A 132 -26.19 5.30 0.59
C GLU A 132 -25.79 6.78 0.61
N GLU A 133 -24.49 7.04 0.74
CA GLU A 133 -23.91 8.38 0.70
C GLU A 133 -23.79 8.97 -0.70
N ALA A 134 -23.95 8.16 -1.73
CA ALA A 134 -23.69 8.59 -3.10
C ALA A 134 -24.71 9.57 -3.62
N SER A 135 -24.24 10.53 -4.41
CA SER A 135 -25.09 11.56 -5.02
C SER A 135 -26.15 10.99 -5.98
N TRP A 136 -25.88 9.81 -6.59
CA TRP A 136 -26.88 9.14 -7.45
C TRP A 136 -28.04 8.52 -6.69
N ASN A 137 -28.00 8.49 -5.34
CA ASN A 137 -29.07 7.98 -4.49
C ASN A 137 -29.94 9.07 -3.87
N THR A 138 -29.85 10.32 -4.32
CA THR A 138 -30.70 11.43 -3.80
C THR A 138 -32.17 11.23 -4.05
N GLU A 139 -32.57 10.49 -5.10
CA GLU A 139 -33.97 10.18 -5.44
C GLU A 139 -34.39 8.77 -5.00
N LYS A 140 -33.49 7.96 -4.43
CA LYS A 140 -33.78 6.59 -4.02
C LYS A 140 -34.76 6.57 -2.83
N VAL A 141 -35.70 5.67 -2.88
CA VAL A 141 -36.62 5.41 -1.77
C VAL A 141 -36.05 4.26 -0.95
N PHE A 142 -35.78 4.52 0.32
CA PHE A 142 -35.36 3.53 1.30
C PHE A 142 -36.54 3.12 2.16
N GLU A 143 -36.50 1.95 2.80
CA GLU A 143 -37.56 1.44 3.67
C GLU A 143 -37.88 2.43 4.82
N GLU A 144 -36.83 3.02 5.40
CA GLU A 144 -36.92 3.99 6.48
C GLU A 144 -37.00 5.45 6.02
N GLY A 145 -37.09 5.68 4.69
CA GLY A 145 -37.10 6.99 4.08
C GLY A 145 -35.68 7.52 3.75
N ASN A 146 -35.62 8.44 2.79
CA ASN A 146 -34.38 9.08 2.37
C ASN A 146 -34.11 10.31 3.24
N ILE A 147 -33.07 10.27 4.07
CA ILE A 147 -32.75 11.35 5.01
C ILE A 147 -32.11 12.58 4.38
N GLY A 148 -31.66 12.50 3.12
CA GLY A 148 -31.15 13.64 2.34
C GLY A 148 -29.73 14.11 2.70
N HIS A 149 -29.17 13.68 3.81
CA HIS A 149 -27.82 14.09 4.25
C HIS A 149 -26.75 13.28 3.51
N ARG A 150 -26.01 13.95 2.60
CA ARG A 150 -24.93 13.34 1.81
C ARG A 150 -23.80 14.34 1.57
N PRO A 151 -22.52 13.89 1.49
CA PRO A 151 -21.45 14.73 1.01
C PRO A 151 -21.65 15.03 -0.48
N THR A 152 -21.17 16.17 -0.93
CA THR A 152 -21.05 16.47 -2.36
C THR A 152 -19.81 15.81 -2.95
N ILE A 153 -19.74 15.64 -4.27
CA ILE A 153 -18.55 15.13 -4.96
C ILE A 153 -17.33 15.95 -4.54
N LYS A 154 -16.25 15.30 -4.09
CA LYS A 154 -15.05 15.89 -3.48
C LYS A 154 -15.32 16.69 -2.18
N GLY A 155 -16.45 16.51 -1.55
CA GLY A 155 -16.87 17.24 -0.35
C GLY A 155 -16.92 16.39 0.93
N GLY A 156 -16.33 15.18 0.92
CA GLY A 156 -16.41 14.23 2.02
C GLY A 156 -15.40 14.42 3.15
N TYR A 157 -14.52 15.43 3.09
CA TYR A 157 -13.48 15.60 4.10
C TYR A 157 -14.02 16.14 5.43
N PHE A 158 -13.99 15.33 6.47
CA PHE A 158 -14.37 15.66 7.84
C PHE A 158 -15.80 16.17 8.06
N PRO A 159 -16.84 15.66 7.38
CA PRO A 159 -18.20 16.06 7.73
C PRO A 159 -18.56 15.48 9.10
N VAL A 160 -19.46 16.15 9.78
CA VAL A 160 -20.06 15.61 11.01
C VAL A 160 -21.24 14.70 10.69
N PRO A 161 -21.57 13.70 11.52
CA PRO A 161 -22.83 12.97 11.39
C PRO A 161 -24.05 13.91 11.41
N PRO A 162 -25.13 13.66 10.64
CA PRO A 162 -25.39 12.43 9.89
C PRO A 162 -24.84 12.43 8.46
N VAL A 163 -24.15 13.49 7.99
CA VAL A 163 -23.52 13.50 6.65
C VAL A 163 -22.42 12.42 6.58
N ASP A 164 -21.61 12.29 7.63
CA ASP A 164 -20.75 11.12 7.84
C ASP A 164 -21.59 9.96 8.38
N SER A 165 -22.11 9.12 7.51
CA SER A 165 -22.92 7.95 7.89
C SER A 165 -22.08 6.75 8.35
N LEU A 166 -20.73 6.83 8.25
CA LEU A 166 -19.82 5.71 8.48
C LEU A 166 -19.02 5.82 9.78
N GLN A 167 -19.34 6.78 10.64
CA GLN A 167 -18.64 6.99 11.91
C GLN A 167 -18.62 5.72 12.78
N ASP A 168 -19.75 5.05 12.93
CA ASP A 168 -19.87 3.89 13.83
C ASP A 168 -19.14 2.66 13.29
N ILE A 169 -19.19 2.42 11.98
CA ILE A 169 -18.45 1.29 11.38
C ILE A 169 -16.93 1.50 11.49
N ARG A 170 -16.42 2.72 11.30
CA ARG A 170 -15.01 3.02 11.53
C ARG A 170 -14.62 2.88 12.99
N SER A 171 -15.49 3.27 13.92
CA SER A 171 -15.28 3.04 15.37
C SER A 171 -15.16 1.56 15.70
N ALA A 172 -16.02 0.72 15.12
CA ALA A 172 -15.94 -0.75 15.29
C ALA A 172 -14.63 -1.30 14.70
N MET A 173 -14.19 -0.79 13.55
CA MET A 173 -12.89 -1.15 12.96
C MET A 173 -11.73 -0.80 13.89
N CYS A 174 -11.73 0.40 14.47
CA CYS A 174 -10.68 0.83 15.39
C CYS A 174 -10.62 -0.04 16.66
N LEU A 175 -11.75 -0.34 17.29
CA LEU A 175 -11.79 -1.21 18.48
C LEU A 175 -11.31 -2.63 18.16
N THR A 176 -11.63 -3.14 16.98
CA THR A 176 -11.17 -4.45 16.53
C THR A 176 -9.66 -4.46 16.25
N LEU A 177 -9.14 -3.39 15.61
CA LEU A 177 -7.71 -3.22 15.41
C LEU A 177 -6.93 -3.21 16.72
N GLU A 178 -7.42 -2.48 17.74
CA GLU A 178 -6.81 -2.48 19.08
C GLU A 178 -6.78 -3.88 19.69
N ALA A 179 -7.88 -4.63 19.58
CA ALA A 179 -7.97 -6.02 20.07
C ALA A 179 -6.98 -6.96 19.34
N MET A 180 -6.63 -6.66 18.09
CA MET A 180 -5.64 -7.40 17.29
C MET A 180 -4.22 -6.81 17.36
N GLY A 181 -3.95 -5.88 18.27
CA GLY A 181 -2.61 -5.33 18.52
C GLY A 181 -2.14 -4.25 17.54
N VAL A 182 -3.03 -3.73 16.71
CA VAL A 182 -2.77 -2.57 15.84
C VAL A 182 -3.40 -1.33 16.48
N ILE A 183 -2.61 -0.30 16.76
CA ILE A 183 -3.07 0.88 17.51
C ILE A 183 -3.54 1.96 16.54
N PRO A 184 -4.86 2.22 16.40
CA PRO A 184 -5.37 3.34 15.64
C PRO A 184 -5.13 4.65 16.41
N GLU A 185 -4.84 5.73 15.70
CA GLU A 185 -4.61 7.06 16.27
C GLU A 185 -5.67 8.07 15.82
N VAL A 186 -6.24 7.85 14.63
CA VAL A 186 -7.27 8.72 14.05
C VAL A 186 -8.08 7.94 13.02
N HIS A 187 -9.35 8.29 12.87
CA HIS A 187 -10.16 7.87 11.72
C HIS A 187 -11.10 8.98 11.29
N HIS A 188 -11.38 9.04 10.03
CA HIS A 188 -12.26 10.05 9.45
C HIS A 188 -12.84 9.63 8.10
N HIS A 189 -13.87 10.35 7.65
CA HIS A 189 -14.32 10.32 6.28
C HIS A 189 -13.33 11.09 5.41
N GLU A 190 -12.99 10.56 4.24
CA GLU A 190 -12.09 11.16 3.29
C GLU A 190 -12.80 11.99 2.20
N VAL A 191 -12.01 12.62 1.30
CA VAL A 191 -12.48 13.61 0.32
C VAL A 191 -13.52 13.06 -0.64
N ALA A 192 -13.35 11.80 -1.12
CA ALA A 192 -14.31 11.23 -2.04
C ALA A 192 -15.63 10.90 -1.35
N THR A 193 -16.71 11.11 -2.09
CA THR A 193 -18.06 10.71 -1.69
C THR A 193 -18.22 9.19 -1.77
N ALA A 194 -19.43 8.69 -1.48
CA ALA A 194 -19.73 7.27 -1.57
C ALA A 194 -18.85 6.38 -0.69
N GLY A 195 -18.47 6.89 0.48
CA GLY A 195 -17.93 6.06 1.55
C GLY A 195 -16.41 5.96 1.64
N GLN A 196 -15.65 6.94 1.18
CA GLN A 196 -14.20 6.95 1.37
C GLN A 196 -13.83 7.24 2.83
N CYS A 197 -12.91 6.45 3.36
CA CYS A 197 -12.46 6.49 4.75
C CYS A 197 -10.94 6.35 4.84
N GLU A 198 -10.40 6.83 5.96
CA GLU A 198 -9.03 6.59 6.37
C GLU A 198 -8.98 6.21 7.86
N ILE A 199 -8.09 5.28 8.21
CA ILE A 199 -7.73 4.97 9.60
C ILE A 199 -6.22 5.08 9.72
N GLY A 200 -5.75 6.16 10.34
CA GLY A 200 -4.35 6.34 10.69
C GLY A 200 -3.98 5.52 11.90
N THR A 201 -2.88 4.80 11.81
CA THR A 201 -2.40 3.91 12.87
C THR A 201 -0.95 4.25 13.23
N ARG A 202 -0.56 3.88 14.46
CA ARG A 202 0.81 4.13 14.95
C ARG A 202 1.85 3.49 14.03
N PHE A 203 2.94 4.20 13.76
CA PHE A 203 4.10 3.69 13.04
C PHE A 203 4.79 2.55 13.79
N ASP A 204 5.49 1.68 13.06
CA ASP A 204 6.31 0.60 13.62
C ASP A 204 7.50 0.31 12.69
N THR A 205 8.34 -0.67 13.03
CA THR A 205 9.46 -1.12 12.21
C THR A 205 8.96 -1.80 10.92
N LEU A 206 9.82 -1.93 9.94
CA LEU A 206 9.46 -2.34 8.58
C LEU A 206 8.63 -3.63 8.54
N VAL A 207 9.14 -4.73 9.08
CA VAL A 207 8.45 -6.05 9.05
C VAL A 207 7.16 -5.99 9.84
N ARG A 208 7.22 -5.48 11.08
CA ARG A 208 6.04 -5.40 11.95
C ARG A 208 4.96 -4.51 11.34
N ARG A 209 5.35 -3.39 10.73
CA ARG A 209 4.38 -2.49 10.11
C ARG A 209 3.73 -3.10 8.86
N ALA A 210 4.47 -3.87 8.08
CA ALA A 210 3.90 -4.63 6.97
C ALA A 210 2.91 -5.70 7.46
N ASP A 211 3.26 -6.45 8.51
CA ASP A 211 2.35 -7.39 9.18
C ASP A 211 1.06 -6.70 9.66
N GLN A 212 1.21 -5.55 10.34
CA GLN A 212 0.07 -4.75 10.85
C GLN A 212 -0.79 -4.17 9.73
N ASN A 213 -0.20 -3.81 8.59
CA ASN A 213 -0.95 -3.31 7.44
C ASN A 213 -1.84 -4.41 6.83
N GLN A 214 -1.40 -5.65 6.86
CA GLN A 214 -2.21 -6.80 6.44
C GLN A 214 -3.36 -7.06 7.44
N ILE A 215 -3.09 -6.99 8.75
CA ILE A 215 -4.15 -7.07 9.78
C ILE A 215 -5.18 -5.95 9.59
N LEU A 216 -4.73 -4.73 9.28
CA LEU A 216 -5.62 -3.60 9.05
C LEU A 216 -6.59 -3.89 7.89
N LYS A 217 -6.08 -4.38 6.76
CA LYS A 217 -6.93 -4.75 5.62
C LYS A 217 -7.91 -5.86 5.99
N TYR A 218 -7.46 -6.88 6.68
CA TYR A 218 -8.28 -8.00 7.16
C TYR A 218 -9.43 -7.51 8.04
N VAL A 219 -9.14 -6.68 9.03
CA VAL A 219 -10.13 -6.11 9.96
C VAL A 219 -11.15 -5.26 9.22
N ILE A 220 -10.70 -4.33 8.35
CA ILE A 220 -11.59 -3.43 7.62
C ILE A 220 -12.59 -4.21 6.76
N MET A 221 -12.10 -5.21 6.01
CA MET A 221 -12.96 -6.02 5.15
C MET A 221 -13.96 -6.86 5.95
N ASN A 222 -13.53 -7.47 7.06
CA ASN A 222 -14.40 -8.32 7.87
C ASN A 222 -15.42 -7.51 8.69
N VAL A 223 -15.03 -6.36 9.25
CA VAL A 223 -15.98 -5.47 9.94
C VAL A 223 -17.02 -4.94 8.95
N ALA A 224 -16.60 -4.49 7.76
CA ALA A 224 -17.55 -4.07 6.72
C ALA A 224 -18.55 -5.19 6.38
N HIS A 225 -18.06 -6.42 6.20
CA HIS A 225 -18.90 -7.59 5.97
C HIS A 225 -19.90 -7.83 7.11
N GLY A 226 -19.46 -7.70 8.37
CA GLY A 226 -20.31 -7.84 9.54
C GLY A 226 -21.42 -6.79 9.63
N PHE A 227 -21.23 -5.61 9.02
CA PHE A 227 -22.23 -4.56 8.88
C PHE A 227 -23.10 -4.69 7.61
N GLY A 228 -22.98 -5.78 6.85
CA GLY A 228 -23.70 -5.99 5.60
C GLY A 228 -23.20 -5.08 4.46
N LYS A 229 -21.99 -4.58 4.56
CA LYS A 229 -21.32 -3.71 3.57
C LYS A 229 -20.09 -4.41 2.99
N THR A 230 -19.44 -3.78 2.03
CA THR A 230 -18.18 -4.26 1.46
C THR A 230 -17.14 -3.15 1.45
N ALA A 231 -15.88 -3.47 1.75
CA ALA A 231 -14.79 -2.51 1.72
C ALA A 231 -13.76 -2.87 0.63
N THR A 232 -13.16 -1.84 0.03
CA THR A 232 -12.12 -2.02 -0.98
C THR A 232 -10.98 -1.01 -0.82
N PHE A 233 -9.76 -1.49 -1.02
CA PHE A 233 -8.54 -0.69 -1.13
C PHE A 233 -8.16 -0.40 -2.60
N MET A 234 -9.07 -0.66 -3.54
CA MET A 234 -8.86 -0.37 -4.96
C MET A 234 -8.52 1.10 -5.17
N PRO A 235 -7.43 1.45 -5.88
CA PRO A 235 -6.96 2.84 -5.99
C PRO A 235 -7.95 3.79 -6.63
N LYS A 236 -8.72 3.35 -7.62
CA LYS A 236 -9.71 4.17 -8.33
C LYS A 236 -10.97 3.39 -8.66
N PRO A 237 -11.86 3.14 -7.68
CA PRO A 237 -13.11 2.43 -7.95
C PRO A 237 -14.19 3.31 -8.58
N LEU A 238 -14.16 4.63 -8.39
CA LEU A 238 -15.17 5.57 -8.85
C LEU A 238 -14.62 6.53 -9.91
N VAL A 239 -15.42 6.75 -10.95
CA VAL A 239 -15.15 7.77 -11.98
C VAL A 239 -15.56 9.15 -11.47
N GLY A 240 -14.71 10.16 -11.69
CA GLY A 240 -15.04 11.56 -11.42
C GLY A 240 -14.90 12.00 -9.97
N ASP A 241 -14.41 11.15 -9.08
CA ASP A 241 -14.10 11.47 -7.68
C ASP A 241 -12.66 11.09 -7.32
N ASN A 242 -12.19 11.40 -6.11
CA ASN A 242 -10.85 11.02 -5.65
C ASN A 242 -10.70 9.49 -5.55
N GLY A 243 -9.46 9.01 -5.62
CA GLY A 243 -9.11 7.61 -5.40
C GLY A 243 -8.39 7.40 -4.07
N ASN A 244 -8.12 6.13 -3.74
CA ASN A 244 -7.42 5.73 -2.53
C ASN A 244 -5.90 5.80 -2.69
N GLY A 245 -5.24 6.55 -1.84
CA GLY A 245 -3.81 6.52 -1.63
C GLY A 245 -3.41 5.60 -0.46
N MET A 246 -2.13 5.42 -0.31
CA MET A 246 -1.48 4.97 0.90
C MET A 246 -0.23 5.81 1.07
N HIS A 247 -0.38 6.98 1.69
CA HIS A 247 0.78 7.81 1.97
C HIS A 247 1.66 7.10 3.01
N VAL A 248 2.97 7.08 2.79
CA VAL A 248 3.88 6.33 3.65
C VAL A 248 4.86 7.28 4.32
N HIS A 249 4.66 7.50 5.61
CA HIS A 249 5.61 8.16 6.48
C HIS A 249 6.81 7.28 6.74
N GLN A 250 8.02 7.85 6.68
CA GLN A 250 9.27 7.12 6.83
C GLN A 250 10.28 7.92 7.64
N SER A 251 11.04 7.21 8.47
CA SER A 251 12.25 7.74 9.13
C SER A 251 13.21 6.61 9.46
N LEU A 252 14.49 6.96 9.64
CA LEU A 252 15.53 6.05 10.10
C LEU A 252 16.05 6.49 11.47
N ALA A 253 16.40 5.50 12.29
CA ALA A 253 17.00 5.74 13.60
C ALA A 253 18.28 4.94 13.77
N LYS A 254 19.20 5.45 14.61
CA LYS A 254 20.42 4.78 15.03
C LYS A 254 20.61 4.94 16.54
N GLY A 255 20.67 3.82 17.25
CA GLY A 255 20.77 3.83 18.72
C GLY A 255 19.59 4.55 19.40
N GLY A 256 18.41 4.57 18.78
CA GLY A 256 17.22 5.25 19.24
C GLY A 256 17.11 6.73 18.82
N ASP A 257 18.13 7.30 18.22
CA ASP A 257 18.13 8.70 17.73
C ASP A 257 17.65 8.76 16.27
N ASN A 258 16.72 9.68 15.98
CA ASN A 258 16.21 9.92 14.64
C ASN A 258 17.27 10.60 13.77
N ILE A 259 17.83 9.90 12.79
CA ILE A 259 18.87 10.45 11.91
C ILE A 259 18.35 11.36 10.80
N PHE A 260 17.03 11.49 10.65
CA PHE A 260 16.44 12.44 9.71
C PHE A 260 16.34 13.87 10.27
N ALA A 261 16.46 14.04 11.59
CA ALA A 261 16.47 15.35 12.21
C ALA A 261 17.79 16.09 11.95
N GLY A 262 17.71 17.36 11.59
CA GLY A 262 18.86 18.20 11.32
C GLY A 262 18.49 19.68 11.19
N ASP A 263 19.37 20.46 10.59
CA ASP A 263 19.29 21.91 10.44
C ASP A 263 19.12 22.39 8.99
N GLN A 264 19.02 21.43 8.04
CA GLN A 264 18.79 21.73 6.64
C GLN A 264 17.31 22.04 6.36
N TYR A 265 16.95 22.18 5.08
CA TYR A 265 15.59 22.47 4.64
C TYR A 265 14.55 21.57 5.31
N GLY A 266 13.47 22.16 5.77
CA GLY A 266 12.39 21.45 6.47
C GLY A 266 12.81 20.88 7.85
N GLY A 267 13.98 21.23 8.38
CA GLY A 267 14.55 20.67 9.61
C GLY A 267 15.07 19.25 9.43
N LEU A 268 15.43 18.88 8.21
CA LEU A 268 16.03 17.60 7.87
C LEU A 268 17.55 17.61 8.02
N SER A 269 18.13 16.43 8.17
CA SER A 269 19.55 16.20 8.04
C SER A 269 19.97 16.07 6.57
N GLU A 270 21.27 16.16 6.29
CA GLU A 270 21.84 15.88 4.96
C GLU A 270 21.49 14.44 4.52
N ALA A 271 21.55 13.48 5.45
CA ALA A 271 21.16 12.09 5.17
C ALA A 271 19.71 11.97 4.71
N ALA A 272 18.78 12.67 5.36
CA ALA A 272 17.37 12.65 4.95
C ALA A 272 17.16 13.30 3.57
N LEU A 273 17.89 14.36 3.24
CA LEU A 273 17.84 14.94 1.88
C LEU A 273 18.37 13.97 0.82
N HIS A 274 19.47 13.28 1.10
CA HIS A 274 19.97 12.24 0.20
C HIS A 274 19.00 11.06 0.07
N TYR A 275 18.32 10.68 1.15
CA TYR A 275 17.26 9.66 1.13
C TYR A 275 16.13 10.07 0.17
N ILE A 276 15.68 11.33 0.24
CA ILE A 276 14.72 11.89 -0.74
C ILE A 276 15.27 11.81 -2.16
N GLY A 277 16.54 12.14 -2.35
CA GLY A 277 17.22 12.04 -3.65
C GLY A 277 17.17 10.63 -4.24
N GLY A 278 17.37 9.61 -3.40
CA GLY A 278 17.24 8.20 -3.79
C GLY A 278 15.82 7.84 -4.20
N ILE A 279 14.82 8.24 -3.39
CA ILE A 279 13.40 8.02 -3.73
C ILE A 279 13.03 8.66 -5.07
N ILE A 280 13.43 9.91 -5.33
CA ILE A 280 13.14 10.61 -6.60
C ILE A 280 13.82 9.91 -7.77
N LYS A 281 15.11 9.55 -7.63
CA LYS A 281 15.89 8.87 -8.67
C LYS A 281 15.23 7.56 -9.11
N HIS A 282 14.80 6.76 -8.16
CA HIS A 282 14.26 5.42 -8.41
C HIS A 282 12.73 5.37 -8.49
N ALA A 283 12.03 6.51 -8.38
CA ALA A 283 10.57 6.57 -8.25
C ALA A 283 9.81 5.78 -9.32
N ARG A 284 10.28 5.78 -10.56
CA ARG A 284 9.63 5.04 -11.64
C ARG A 284 9.76 3.53 -11.51
N ALA A 285 10.90 3.04 -11.03
CA ALA A 285 11.09 1.62 -10.67
C ALA A 285 10.27 1.26 -9.43
N LEU A 286 10.25 2.16 -8.43
CA LEU A 286 9.41 1.99 -7.23
C LEU A 286 7.94 1.85 -7.55
N ASN A 287 7.43 2.54 -8.59
CA ASN A 287 6.01 2.43 -8.98
C ASN A 287 5.58 0.99 -9.28
N ALA A 288 6.47 0.09 -9.68
CA ALA A 288 6.13 -1.32 -9.86
C ALA A 288 5.63 -1.98 -8.57
N PHE A 289 6.15 -1.56 -7.41
CA PHE A 289 5.78 -2.08 -6.09
C PHE A 289 4.80 -1.16 -5.33
N THR A 290 4.95 0.15 -5.46
CA THR A 290 4.13 1.14 -4.75
C THR A 290 2.78 1.38 -5.41
N ASN A 291 2.67 1.12 -6.71
CA ASN A 291 1.48 1.31 -7.55
C ASN A 291 1.30 0.07 -8.44
N ALA A 292 1.08 -1.05 -7.79
CA ALA A 292 1.25 -2.39 -8.34
C ALA A 292 0.04 -2.91 -9.16
N SER A 293 -0.89 -2.03 -9.56
CA SER A 293 -2.06 -2.44 -10.35
C SER A 293 -2.25 -1.54 -11.58
N THR A 294 -2.93 -2.05 -12.59
CA THR A 294 -3.35 -1.22 -13.73
C THR A 294 -4.31 -0.11 -13.31
N ASN A 295 -5.06 -0.32 -12.23
CA ASN A 295 -5.98 0.66 -11.64
C ASN A 295 -5.25 1.79 -10.88
N SER A 296 -4.04 1.54 -10.36
CA SER A 296 -3.20 2.54 -9.69
C SER A 296 -2.99 3.78 -10.56
N TYR A 297 -2.81 3.59 -11.86
CA TYR A 297 -2.55 4.67 -12.82
C TYR A 297 -3.81 5.42 -13.26
N LYS A 298 -4.99 4.95 -12.88
CA LYS A 298 -6.25 5.71 -12.97
C LYS A 298 -6.41 6.67 -11.80
N ARG A 299 -5.73 6.41 -10.67
CA ARG A 299 -5.61 7.34 -9.54
C ARG A 299 -4.51 8.39 -9.82
N LEU A 300 -3.35 7.98 -10.31
CA LEU A 300 -2.20 8.86 -10.57
C LEU A 300 -2.42 9.74 -11.81
N VAL A 301 -3.44 10.59 -11.73
CA VAL A 301 -3.79 11.56 -12.77
C VAL A 301 -3.95 12.95 -12.16
N PRO A 302 -3.61 14.04 -12.88
CA PRO A 302 -3.80 15.40 -12.38
C PRO A 302 -5.25 15.71 -12.02
N GLY A 303 -5.47 16.55 -10.99
CA GLY A 303 -6.78 17.07 -10.62
C GLY A 303 -7.57 16.25 -9.60
N PHE A 304 -7.01 15.16 -9.06
CA PHE A 304 -7.65 14.29 -8.06
C PHE A 304 -6.78 14.09 -6.81
N GLU A 305 -6.00 15.11 -6.44
CA GLU A 305 -5.12 15.12 -5.25
C GLU A 305 -4.07 14.00 -5.23
N ALA A 306 -3.79 13.40 -6.37
CA ALA A 306 -2.72 12.41 -6.53
C ALA A 306 -1.45 13.09 -7.06
N PRO A 307 -0.28 12.92 -6.41
CA PRO A 307 0.96 13.55 -6.83
C PRO A 307 1.56 12.81 -8.03
N THR A 308 1.63 13.49 -9.17
CA THR A 308 2.23 12.94 -10.38
C THR A 308 3.64 13.46 -10.64
N LEU A 309 3.97 14.64 -10.12
CA LEU A 309 5.27 15.29 -10.29
C LEU A 309 6.24 14.87 -9.17
N LEU A 310 7.43 14.41 -9.55
CA LEU A 310 8.47 13.97 -8.64
C LEU A 310 9.23 15.16 -8.06
N ALA A 311 8.67 15.72 -7.01
CA ALA A 311 9.21 16.86 -6.29
C ALA A 311 9.03 16.67 -4.78
N TYR A 312 9.83 17.41 -3.99
CA TYR A 312 9.67 17.43 -2.54
C TYR A 312 9.45 18.86 -2.03
N SER A 313 8.72 18.98 -0.93
CA SER A 313 8.46 20.27 -0.30
C SER A 313 8.03 20.13 1.17
N ALA A 314 8.32 21.15 1.98
CA ALA A 314 7.86 21.23 3.36
C ALA A 314 6.40 21.71 3.42
N ARG A 315 5.55 20.99 4.14
CA ARG A 315 4.13 21.31 4.38
C ARG A 315 3.23 21.38 3.13
N ASN A 316 3.73 20.99 1.99
CA ASN A 316 3.02 21.09 0.70
C ASN A 316 2.45 19.72 0.31
N ARG A 317 1.13 19.60 0.28
CA ARG A 317 0.42 18.35 -0.05
C ARG A 317 0.37 18.05 -1.56
N SER A 318 0.72 19.00 -2.43
CA SER A 318 0.81 18.75 -3.85
C SER A 318 2.12 18.08 -4.29
N ALA A 319 3.14 18.06 -3.41
CA ALA A 319 4.40 17.38 -3.68
C ALA A 319 4.30 15.86 -3.48
N SER A 320 4.99 15.08 -4.31
CA SER A 320 5.05 13.62 -4.18
C SER A 320 5.82 13.16 -2.93
N ILE A 321 6.73 13.99 -2.43
CA ILE A 321 7.39 13.78 -1.14
C ILE A 321 7.17 15.04 -0.28
N ARG A 322 6.38 14.88 0.77
CA ARG A 322 6.10 15.95 1.73
C ARG A 322 6.96 15.79 2.97
N ILE A 323 7.46 16.89 3.51
CA ILE A 323 8.10 16.94 4.83
C ILE A 323 7.06 17.52 5.81
N PRO A 324 6.42 16.70 6.66
CA PRO A 324 5.43 17.18 7.62
C PRO A 324 6.05 18.15 8.61
N HIS A 325 5.29 19.19 9.00
CA HIS A 325 5.69 20.06 10.09
C HIS A 325 5.54 19.33 11.43
N VAL A 326 6.62 19.27 12.20
CA VAL A 326 6.63 18.67 13.54
C VAL A 326 7.46 19.53 14.49
N MET A 327 7.05 19.61 15.75
CA MET A 327 7.76 20.38 16.77
C MET A 327 8.97 19.61 17.33
N SER A 328 8.83 18.29 17.48
CA SER A 328 9.89 17.47 18.06
C SER A 328 10.84 16.94 16.97
N PRO A 329 12.17 17.05 17.15
CA PRO A 329 13.13 16.39 16.28
C PRO A 329 12.93 14.87 16.19
N LYS A 330 12.47 14.23 17.27
CA LYS A 330 12.19 12.78 17.29
C LYS A 330 11.09 12.37 16.31
N ALA A 331 10.15 13.28 15.97
CA ALA A 331 9.07 13.04 15.04
C ALA A 331 9.41 13.41 13.59
N ARG A 332 10.65 13.83 13.31
CA ARG A 332 11.09 14.23 11.99
C ARG A 332 11.01 13.04 11.03
N ARG A 333 10.32 13.24 9.90
CA ARG A 333 10.06 12.20 8.91
C ARG A 333 9.76 12.80 7.55
N LEU A 334 9.73 11.97 6.56
CA LEU A 334 9.20 12.31 5.24
C LEU A 334 7.96 11.45 4.94
N GLU A 335 7.13 11.91 4.03
CA GLU A 335 5.91 11.27 3.58
C GLU A 335 5.97 11.11 2.05
N VAL A 336 5.99 9.87 1.58
CA VAL A 336 5.89 9.54 0.16
C VAL A 336 4.42 9.35 -0.17
N ARG A 337 3.90 10.12 -1.14
CA ARG A 337 2.45 10.26 -1.36
C ARG A 337 1.92 9.55 -2.60
N PHE A 338 2.77 9.06 -3.51
CA PHE A 338 2.31 8.33 -4.69
C PHE A 338 1.89 6.88 -4.44
N PRO A 339 2.33 6.15 -3.40
CA PRO A 339 1.90 4.77 -3.17
C PRO A 339 0.39 4.62 -2.99
N ASP A 340 -0.11 3.43 -3.27
CA ASP A 340 -1.47 2.99 -2.96
C ASP A 340 -1.49 1.60 -2.32
N SER A 341 -2.64 1.18 -1.83
CA SER A 341 -2.80 -0.04 -1.04
C SER A 341 -2.88 -1.33 -1.88
N CYS A 342 -2.80 -1.27 -3.22
CA CYS A 342 -2.71 -2.47 -4.06
C CYS A 342 -1.32 -3.10 -4.06
N GLY A 343 -0.30 -2.37 -3.61
CA GLY A 343 1.05 -2.90 -3.44
C GLY A 343 1.14 -3.89 -2.29
N ASN A 344 2.06 -4.85 -2.41
CA ASN A 344 2.45 -5.70 -1.31
C ASN A 344 3.22 -4.85 -0.28
N PRO A 345 2.76 -4.70 0.98
CA PRO A 345 3.38 -3.79 1.94
C PRO A 345 4.84 -4.13 2.24
N TYR A 346 5.20 -5.41 2.25
CA TYR A 346 6.59 -5.83 2.46
C TYR A 346 7.50 -5.34 1.32
N TYR A 347 7.09 -5.50 0.07
CA TYR A 347 7.86 -4.99 -1.09
C TYR A 347 7.82 -3.47 -1.17
N THR A 348 6.66 -2.87 -0.91
CA THR A 348 6.46 -1.41 -0.96
C THR A 348 7.39 -0.69 0.02
N PHE A 349 7.39 -1.11 1.28
CA PHE A 349 8.23 -0.47 2.30
C PHE A 349 9.71 -0.77 2.08
N THR A 350 10.03 -2.02 1.77
CA THR A 350 11.41 -2.42 1.49
C THR A 350 12.00 -1.67 0.31
N SER A 351 11.30 -1.61 -0.82
CA SER A 351 11.82 -0.94 -2.02
C SER A 351 12.07 0.55 -1.80
N MET A 352 11.18 1.24 -1.08
CA MET A 352 11.38 2.66 -0.73
C MET A 352 12.59 2.84 0.20
N MET A 353 12.78 1.97 1.20
CA MET A 353 13.95 2.02 2.07
C MET A 353 15.24 1.80 1.28
N MET A 354 15.27 0.81 0.40
CA MET A 354 16.44 0.51 -0.44
C MET A 354 16.80 1.68 -1.37
N ALA A 355 15.80 2.34 -1.97
CA ALA A 355 16.00 3.55 -2.77
C ALA A 355 16.57 4.69 -1.92
N GLY A 356 16.05 4.89 -0.72
CA GLY A 356 16.56 5.91 0.21
C GLY A 356 17.98 5.62 0.68
N LEU A 357 18.31 4.36 0.95
CA LEU A 357 19.69 3.95 1.32
C LEU A 357 20.67 4.16 0.17
N ASP A 358 20.29 3.84 -1.08
CA ASP A 358 21.09 4.18 -2.26
C ASP A 358 21.36 5.69 -2.32
N GLY A 359 20.32 6.49 -2.03
CA GLY A 359 20.43 7.93 -1.95
C GLY A 359 21.46 8.40 -0.93
N ILE A 360 21.46 7.85 0.28
CA ILE A 360 22.42 8.19 1.34
C ILE A 360 23.84 7.74 0.96
N GLN A 361 24.00 6.49 0.53
CA GLN A 361 25.30 5.88 0.22
C GLN A 361 26.00 6.60 -0.94
N ASN A 362 25.24 7.00 -1.96
CA ASN A 362 25.75 7.68 -3.15
C ASN A 362 25.59 9.21 -3.09
N ARG A 363 25.15 9.77 -1.97
CA ARG A 363 24.92 11.21 -1.77
C ARG A 363 24.12 11.86 -2.89
N ILE A 364 22.99 11.22 -3.24
CA ILE A 364 22.15 11.68 -4.35
C ILE A 364 21.45 12.98 -3.95
N ASN A 365 21.72 14.03 -4.72
CA ASN A 365 21.11 15.34 -4.49
C ASN A 365 19.62 15.30 -4.94
N PRO A 366 18.65 15.63 -4.08
CA PRO A 366 17.24 15.66 -4.46
C PRO A 366 16.85 16.83 -5.37
N GLY A 367 17.76 17.75 -5.66
CA GLY A 367 17.45 19.02 -6.31
C GLY A 367 16.93 20.08 -5.34
N ALA A 368 16.38 21.16 -5.87
CA ALA A 368 15.77 22.20 -5.05
C ALA A 368 14.35 21.81 -4.62
N PRO A 369 13.93 22.16 -3.38
CA PRO A 369 12.54 21.97 -2.97
C PRO A 369 11.61 22.86 -3.79
N MET A 370 10.37 22.40 -3.98
CA MET A 370 9.34 23.10 -4.74
C MET A 370 8.20 23.57 -3.84
N ASP A 371 8.32 24.78 -3.30
CA ASP A 371 7.35 25.39 -2.38
C ASP A 371 6.25 26.15 -3.15
N LYS A 372 5.69 25.51 -4.19
CA LYS A 372 4.61 26.00 -5.04
C LYS A 372 3.44 25.01 -5.02
N ASP A 373 2.26 25.47 -5.40
CA ASP A 373 1.17 24.56 -5.73
C ASP A 373 1.50 23.84 -7.05
N LEU A 374 1.81 22.55 -6.94
CA LEU A 374 2.20 21.72 -8.10
C LEU A 374 0.99 21.29 -8.96
N TYR A 375 -0.24 21.52 -8.49
CA TYR A 375 -1.44 21.26 -9.27
C TYR A 375 -1.80 22.40 -10.22
N ASP A 376 -1.18 23.58 -10.05
CA ASP A 376 -1.45 24.77 -10.87
C ASP A 376 -0.14 25.41 -11.35
N LEU A 377 0.73 24.61 -12.00
CA LEU A 377 1.97 25.08 -12.57
C LEU A 377 1.77 25.54 -14.02
N PRO A 378 2.53 26.56 -14.47
CA PRO A 378 2.64 26.86 -15.88
C PRO A 378 3.15 25.63 -16.67
N PRO A 379 2.61 25.32 -17.88
CA PRO A 379 2.95 24.11 -18.62
C PRO A 379 4.45 23.93 -18.90
N GLU A 380 5.20 25.02 -19.04
CA GLU A 380 6.65 24.97 -19.28
C GLU A 380 7.43 24.60 -18.01
N GLU A 381 6.95 25.00 -16.82
CA GLU A 381 7.55 24.57 -15.55
C GLU A 381 7.21 23.10 -15.26
N GLU A 382 5.95 22.71 -15.50
CA GLU A 382 5.49 21.32 -15.29
C GLU A 382 6.30 20.32 -16.11
N LYS A 383 6.52 20.60 -17.40
CA LYS A 383 7.33 19.74 -18.31
C LYS A 383 8.77 19.52 -17.86
N ALA A 384 9.32 20.43 -17.07
CA ALA A 384 10.70 20.33 -16.58
C ALA A 384 10.84 19.39 -15.36
N ILE A 385 9.71 18.99 -14.73
CA ILE A 385 9.70 18.16 -13.55
C ILE A 385 9.51 16.69 -13.94
N PRO A 386 10.35 15.75 -13.46
CA PRO A 386 10.13 14.32 -13.68
C PRO A 386 8.77 13.86 -13.13
N THR A 387 8.18 12.86 -13.77
CA THR A 387 6.87 12.32 -13.38
C THR A 387 6.97 10.86 -12.95
N VAL A 388 6.01 10.44 -12.13
CA VAL A 388 5.72 9.01 -11.91
C VAL A 388 5.32 8.33 -13.23
N CYS A 389 5.23 7.00 -13.25
CA CYS A 389 4.73 6.27 -14.41
C CYS A 389 3.24 6.54 -14.65
N TYR A 390 2.81 6.38 -15.89
CA TYR A 390 1.40 6.54 -16.31
C TYR A 390 0.69 5.19 -16.55
N ALA A 391 1.42 4.09 -16.48
CA ALA A 391 0.90 2.75 -16.72
C ALA A 391 1.79 1.72 -16.02
N LEU A 392 1.21 0.57 -15.66
CA LEU A 392 1.92 -0.50 -14.96
C LEU A 392 3.08 -1.07 -15.79
N ASP A 393 2.90 -1.26 -17.09
CA ASP A 393 3.97 -1.74 -17.98
C ASP A 393 5.18 -0.79 -18.05
N GLN A 394 4.96 0.52 -17.95
CA GLN A 394 6.07 1.48 -17.82
C GLN A 394 6.82 1.29 -16.51
N ALA A 395 6.10 1.07 -15.41
CA ALA A 395 6.72 0.85 -14.11
C ALA A 395 7.52 -0.45 -14.09
N LEU A 396 6.96 -1.52 -14.67
CA LEU A 396 7.67 -2.80 -14.80
C LEU A 396 8.90 -2.70 -15.69
N GLY A 397 8.84 -1.97 -16.81
CA GLY A 397 10.00 -1.69 -17.65
C GLY A 397 11.05 -0.81 -16.96
N ALA A 398 10.61 0.13 -16.11
CA ALA A 398 11.54 0.93 -15.30
C ALA A 398 12.23 0.09 -14.21
N LEU A 399 11.49 -0.82 -13.57
CA LEU A 399 12.04 -1.79 -12.61
C LEU A 399 13.08 -2.71 -13.26
N ASP A 400 12.79 -3.21 -14.46
CA ASP A 400 13.72 -4.05 -15.22
C ASP A 400 15.03 -3.32 -15.52
N ALA A 401 14.95 -2.05 -15.89
CA ALA A 401 16.10 -1.22 -16.23
C ALA A 401 16.87 -0.66 -15.02
N ASP A 402 16.24 -0.54 -13.87
CA ASP A 402 16.77 0.11 -12.65
C ASP A 402 16.47 -0.77 -11.43
N ARG A 403 17.17 -1.89 -11.30
CA ARG A 403 16.98 -2.86 -10.22
C ARG A 403 18.17 -3.02 -9.28
N GLU A 404 19.35 -2.49 -9.63
CA GLU A 404 20.58 -2.69 -8.87
C GLU A 404 20.46 -2.24 -7.41
N PHE A 405 19.79 -1.12 -7.15
CA PHE A 405 19.59 -0.62 -5.79
C PHE A 405 18.77 -1.57 -4.90
N LEU A 406 17.97 -2.45 -5.48
CA LEU A 406 17.16 -3.45 -4.77
C LEU A 406 17.94 -4.73 -4.45
N THR A 407 18.89 -5.10 -5.32
CA THR A 407 19.62 -6.36 -5.21
C THR A 407 20.84 -6.27 -4.30
N VAL A 408 21.25 -5.05 -3.95
CA VAL A 408 22.37 -4.83 -3.00
C VAL A 408 22.10 -5.52 -1.68
N GLY A 409 23.11 -6.20 -1.16
CA GLY A 409 23.02 -6.96 0.09
C GLY A 409 22.13 -8.22 0.03
N GLY A 410 21.72 -8.64 -1.19
CA GLY A 410 20.85 -9.80 -1.37
C GLY A 410 19.42 -9.60 -0.87
N VAL A 411 18.93 -8.36 -0.81
CA VAL A 411 17.57 -8.05 -0.32
C VAL A 411 16.51 -8.56 -1.28
N PHE A 412 16.51 -8.05 -2.52
CA PHE A 412 15.79 -8.65 -3.64
C PHE A 412 16.77 -9.49 -4.45
N SER A 413 16.27 -10.44 -5.21
CA SER A 413 17.05 -11.15 -6.23
C SER A 413 16.54 -10.82 -7.62
N ASP A 414 17.37 -11.03 -8.62
CA ASP A 414 16.95 -10.92 -10.02
C ASP A 414 15.83 -11.91 -10.34
N ASP A 415 15.90 -13.13 -9.82
CA ASP A 415 14.87 -14.15 -9.99
C ASP A 415 13.49 -13.71 -9.44
N LEU A 416 13.47 -13.10 -8.25
CA LEU A 416 12.24 -12.53 -7.69
C LEU A 416 11.69 -11.41 -8.58
N ILE A 417 12.58 -10.48 -8.99
CA ILE A 417 12.17 -9.32 -9.80
C ILE A 417 11.62 -9.78 -11.15
N ASP A 418 12.28 -10.72 -11.82
CA ASP A 418 11.84 -11.27 -13.10
C ASP A 418 10.47 -11.96 -12.96
N ALA A 419 10.31 -12.82 -11.95
CA ALA A 419 9.04 -13.50 -11.68
C ALA A 419 7.91 -12.52 -11.33
N TYR A 420 8.22 -11.44 -10.61
CA TYR A 420 7.27 -10.38 -10.31
C TYR A 420 6.85 -9.61 -11.56
N ILE A 421 7.79 -9.26 -12.41
CA ILE A 421 7.53 -8.58 -13.69
C ILE A 421 6.62 -9.45 -14.56
N ASP A 422 6.94 -10.73 -14.72
CA ASP A 422 6.13 -11.66 -15.51
C ASP A 422 4.70 -11.76 -14.96
N LEU A 423 4.55 -11.96 -13.64
CA LEU A 423 3.25 -12.03 -12.97
C LEU A 423 2.40 -10.77 -13.21
N LYS A 424 3.02 -9.60 -13.16
CA LYS A 424 2.31 -8.32 -13.33
C LYS A 424 2.05 -7.98 -14.79
N MET A 425 2.90 -8.45 -15.72
CA MET A 425 2.65 -8.32 -17.16
C MET A 425 1.44 -9.13 -17.62
N ASP A 426 1.12 -10.25 -16.97
CA ASP A 426 -0.12 -10.98 -17.22
C ASP A 426 -1.36 -10.12 -16.91
N GLU A 427 -1.33 -9.34 -15.83
CA GLU A 427 -2.41 -8.40 -15.49
C GLU A 427 -2.54 -7.29 -16.54
N VAL A 428 -1.43 -6.73 -17.00
CA VAL A 428 -1.39 -5.75 -18.10
C VAL A 428 -1.98 -6.32 -19.38
N THR A 429 -1.58 -7.53 -19.73
CA THR A 429 -2.07 -8.23 -20.94
C THR A 429 -3.57 -8.48 -20.84
N ARG A 430 -4.06 -8.94 -19.68
CA ARG A 430 -5.50 -9.14 -19.46
C ARG A 430 -6.29 -7.85 -19.65
N LEU A 431 -5.82 -6.71 -19.11
CA LEU A 431 -6.48 -5.42 -19.31
C LEU A 431 -6.48 -5.03 -20.79
N ARG A 432 -5.35 -5.18 -21.50
CA ARG A 432 -5.23 -4.85 -22.93
C ARG A 432 -6.16 -5.67 -23.83
N MET A 433 -6.44 -6.90 -23.44
CA MET A 433 -7.32 -7.81 -24.17
C MET A 433 -8.82 -7.62 -23.85
N THR A 434 -9.14 -6.83 -22.83
CA THR A 434 -10.52 -6.63 -22.38
C THR A 434 -11.07 -5.31 -22.91
N THR A 435 -12.11 -5.37 -23.71
CA THR A 435 -12.81 -4.18 -24.23
C THR A 435 -13.50 -3.45 -23.09
N HIS A 436 -13.21 -2.17 -22.94
CA HIS A 436 -13.77 -1.34 -21.87
C HIS A 436 -15.00 -0.56 -22.37
N PRO A 437 -16.08 -0.40 -21.58
CA PRO A 437 -17.29 0.34 -21.98
C PRO A 437 -17.04 1.75 -22.50
N VAL A 438 -16.09 2.50 -21.93
CA VAL A 438 -15.77 3.86 -22.39
C VAL A 438 -15.19 3.92 -23.81
N GLU A 439 -14.60 2.83 -24.31
CA GLU A 439 -14.10 2.75 -25.69
C GLU A 439 -15.25 2.79 -26.70
N PHE A 440 -16.40 2.23 -26.36
CA PHE A 440 -17.60 2.34 -27.19
C PHE A 440 -18.11 3.77 -27.23
N ASP A 441 -18.14 4.47 -26.06
CA ASP A 441 -18.53 5.86 -25.98
C ASP A 441 -17.62 6.77 -26.82
N MET A 442 -16.30 6.54 -26.77
CA MET A 442 -15.33 7.37 -27.48
C MET A 442 -15.22 7.07 -28.98
N TYR A 443 -15.40 5.81 -29.41
CA TYR A 443 -14.94 5.36 -30.74
C TYR A 443 -15.99 4.65 -31.60
N TYR A 444 -17.15 4.24 -31.05
CA TYR A 444 -18.10 3.41 -31.78
C TYR A 444 -18.63 4.03 -33.08
N SER A 445 -18.72 5.35 -33.11
CA SER A 445 -19.24 6.11 -34.26
C SER A 445 -18.15 6.88 -35.03
N MET A 446 -16.88 6.54 -34.80
CA MET A 446 -15.76 7.12 -35.55
C MET A 446 -15.65 6.56 -36.96
#